data_3acb0f762282a47b2177284d906f7809
#
_entry.id   3acb0f762282a47b2177284d906f7809
#
_cell.length_a   1.000
_cell.length_b   1.000
_cell.length_c   1.000
_cell.angle_alpha   90.00
_cell.angle_beta   90.00
_cell.angle_gamma   90.00
#
_symmetry.space_group_name_H-M   'P 1'
#
loop_
_entity.id
_entity.type
_entity.pdbx_description
1 polymer ?
#
loop_
_entity_poly.entity_id
_entity_poly.type
_entity_poly.pdbx_seq_one_letter_code
_entity_poly.pdbx_strand_id
1 'polypeptide(L)'
;VDLDPSSLLAKVRESESIVGVNLAKTVSRDTAQNFDELPASHSFAVAGPTEERYNVVAYDCGVKKSILQGLVRVGCKLTVVPWNTPAEEVLAMNPDGVFLSNGPGDPDAVSETYLQVEKLIGKVPVFGICLGHQMISLASGAQMEKLKFGHRGGNQPVMNLRTGRVEITAQNHGFGLLFDTLGPLVPELSDGVAEHVSDLRFWAERKVAPVVQNDRFGRIQ
;
A
#
# COMPACT_ATOMS: atom_id res chain seq x y z
N VAL A 1 -19.23 30.22 -3.95
CA VAL A 1 -18.15 29.45 -4.56
C VAL A 1 -17.24 30.42 -5.27
N ASP A 2 -15.94 30.40 -4.93
CA ASP A 2 -14.93 31.23 -5.60
C ASP A 2 -14.60 30.58 -6.96
N LEU A 3 -14.85 31.36 -8.04
CA LEU A 3 -14.57 30.89 -9.41
C LEU A 3 -13.49 31.74 -10.11
N ASP A 4 -12.90 32.73 -9.39
CA ASP A 4 -11.81 33.53 -9.94
C ASP A 4 -10.49 32.74 -9.95
N PRO A 5 -9.88 32.44 -11.10
CA PRO A 5 -8.62 31.72 -11.22
C PRO A 5 -7.48 32.34 -10.41
N SER A 6 -7.41 33.68 -10.35
CA SER A 6 -6.35 34.38 -9.63
C SER A 6 -6.47 34.21 -8.13
N SER A 7 -7.68 34.31 -7.59
CA SER A 7 -7.98 34.07 -6.19
C SER A 7 -7.70 32.62 -5.81
N LEU A 8 -8.13 31.67 -6.64
CA LEU A 8 -7.87 30.23 -6.40
C LEU A 8 -6.37 29.91 -6.44
N LEU A 9 -5.63 30.51 -7.38
CA LEU A 9 -4.18 30.32 -7.45
C LEU A 9 -3.46 30.90 -6.22
N ALA A 10 -3.89 32.06 -5.72
CA ALA A 10 -3.35 32.63 -4.48
C ALA A 10 -3.56 31.70 -3.31
N LYS A 11 -4.79 31.20 -3.10
CA LYS A 11 -5.12 30.23 -2.05
C LYS A 11 -4.28 28.95 -2.14
N VAL A 12 -4.05 28.42 -3.35
CA VAL A 12 -3.21 27.24 -3.54
C VAL A 12 -1.75 27.51 -3.16
N ARG A 13 -1.23 28.71 -3.51
CA ARG A 13 0.16 29.09 -3.17
C ARG A 13 0.37 29.33 -1.67
N GLU A 14 -0.68 29.74 -0.95
CA GLU A 14 -0.68 29.95 0.49
C GLU A 14 -0.94 28.66 1.28
N SER A 15 -1.44 27.60 0.62
CA SER A 15 -1.70 26.32 1.28
C SER A 15 -0.40 25.61 1.69
N GLU A 16 -0.43 24.94 2.84
CA GLU A 16 0.71 24.16 3.32
C GLU A 16 1.02 23.00 2.36
N SER A 17 2.31 22.71 2.21
CA SER A 17 2.77 21.56 1.44
C SER A 17 2.39 20.26 2.16
N ILE A 18 2.01 19.24 1.39
CA ILE A 18 1.81 17.89 1.91
C ILE A 18 3.14 17.19 2.25
N VAL A 19 4.27 17.69 1.73
CA VAL A 19 5.61 17.12 1.96
C VAL A 19 5.99 17.29 3.43
N GLY A 20 6.43 16.21 4.05
CA GLY A 20 6.80 16.16 5.48
C GLY A 20 5.61 16.05 6.43
N VAL A 21 4.37 15.91 5.93
CA VAL A 21 3.18 15.88 6.78
C VAL A 21 2.65 14.46 6.97
N ASN A 22 2.65 13.99 8.22
CA ASN A 22 2.00 12.74 8.61
C ASN A 22 0.50 12.94 8.80
N LEU A 23 -0.28 12.67 7.76
CA LEU A 23 -1.74 12.71 7.84
C LEU A 23 -2.34 11.37 8.27
N ALA A 24 -1.59 10.26 8.26
CA ALA A 24 -2.09 8.96 8.68
C ALA A 24 -2.54 9.00 10.15
N LYS A 25 -1.79 9.66 11.02
CA LYS A 25 -2.15 9.81 12.44
C LYS A 25 -3.46 10.56 12.70
N THR A 26 -3.91 11.39 11.75
CA THR A 26 -5.14 12.20 11.92
C THR A 26 -6.39 11.47 11.46
N VAL A 27 -6.23 10.40 10.67
CA VAL A 27 -7.34 9.64 10.05
C VAL A 27 -7.40 8.19 10.53
N SER A 28 -6.36 7.70 11.20
CA SER A 28 -6.33 6.37 11.78
C SER A 28 -7.26 6.24 12.97
N ARG A 29 -7.72 5.05 13.24
CA ARG A 29 -8.43 4.72 14.49
C ARG A 29 -7.51 4.78 15.70
N ASP A 30 -8.09 4.95 16.88
CA ASP A 30 -7.35 5.02 18.15
C ASP A 30 -7.12 3.64 18.77
N THR A 31 -7.94 2.64 18.44
CA THR A 31 -7.93 1.31 19.07
C THR A 31 -8.10 0.19 18.04
N ALA A 32 -7.55 -0.98 18.34
CA ALA A 32 -7.74 -2.17 17.55
C ALA A 32 -9.21 -2.62 17.55
N GLN A 33 -9.71 -3.04 16.39
CA GLN A 33 -11.10 -3.49 16.22
C GLN A 33 -11.17 -4.61 15.18
N ASN A 34 -12.04 -5.59 15.42
CA ASN A 34 -12.38 -6.58 14.41
C ASN A 34 -13.27 -5.94 13.33
N PHE A 35 -13.10 -6.39 12.10
CA PHE A 35 -13.89 -5.94 10.96
C PHE A 35 -14.40 -7.17 10.18
N ASP A 36 -15.71 -7.33 10.11
CA ASP A 36 -16.42 -8.46 9.48
C ASP A 36 -17.50 -8.05 8.48
N GLU A 37 -17.59 -6.75 8.18
CA GLU A 37 -18.61 -6.24 7.28
C GLU A 37 -18.39 -6.69 5.83
N LEU A 38 -19.37 -7.36 5.26
CA LEU A 38 -19.44 -7.64 3.82
C LEU A 38 -20.02 -6.44 3.06
N PRO A 39 -19.63 -6.26 1.78
CA PRO A 39 -20.22 -5.23 0.94
C PRO A 39 -21.71 -5.53 0.76
N ALA A 40 -22.54 -4.48 0.80
CA ALA A 40 -23.95 -4.60 0.41
C ALA A 40 -24.02 -5.23 -0.99
N SER A 41 -24.99 -6.12 -1.21
CA SER A 41 -25.17 -6.90 -2.44
C SER A 41 -25.45 -5.97 -3.63
N HIS A 42 -24.40 -5.53 -4.31
CA HIS A 42 -24.47 -4.85 -5.59
C HIS A 42 -23.83 -5.71 -6.68
N SER A 43 -24.18 -5.46 -7.91
CA SER A 43 -24.01 -6.24 -9.14
C SER A 43 -22.62 -6.85 -9.46
N PHE A 44 -21.64 -6.71 -8.60
CA PHE A 44 -20.33 -7.36 -8.66
C PHE A 44 -20.07 -8.29 -7.47
N ALA A 45 -21.11 -8.68 -6.75
CA ALA A 45 -20.98 -9.58 -5.61
C ALA A 45 -20.66 -11.00 -6.11
N VAL A 46 -19.36 -11.30 -6.13
CA VAL A 46 -18.93 -12.70 -6.01
C VAL A 46 -19.36 -13.15 -4.61
N ALA A 47 -20.00 -14.31 -4.52
CA ALA A 47 -20.35 -14.90 -3.22
C ALA A 47 -19.09 -14.91 -2.34
N GLY A 48 -19.23 -14.41 -1.12
CA GLY A 48 -18.14 -14.44 -0.16
C GLY A 48 -17.74 -15.88 0.18
N PRO A 49 -16.55 -16.10 0.75
CA PRO A 49 -16.16 -17.41 1.21
C PRO A 49 -17.15 -17.89 2.27
N THR A 50 -17.45 -19.17 2.25
CA THR A 50 -18.27 -19.82 3.26
C THR A 50 -17.53 -20.00 4.59
N GLU A 51 -16.21 -19.79 4.61
CA GLU A 51 -15.35 -19.98 5.77
C GLU A 51 -14.26 -18.89 5.83
N GLU A 52 -13.96 -18.40 7.04
CA GLU A 52 -12.78 -17.61 7.33
C GLU A 52 -11.55 -18.51 7.26
N ARG A 53 -10.54 -18.13 6.45
CA ARG A 53 -9.35 -18.96 6.18
C ARG A 53 -8.07 -18.37 6.74
N TYR A 54 -7.99 -17.04 6.81
CA TYR A 54 -6.75 -16.34 7.15
C TYR A 54 -7.00 -15.26 8.19
N ASN A 55 -6.19 -15.25 9.25
CA ASN A 55 -6.15 -14.18 10.24
C ASN A 55 -5.24 -13.08 9.75
N VAL A 56 -5.79 -11.91 9.42
CA VAL A 56 -5.03 -10.78 8.87
C VAL A 56 -5.13 -9.58 9.80
N VAL A 57 -3.97 -9.02 10.15
CA VAL A 57 -3.90 -7.75 10.88
C VAL A 57 -3.68 -6.63 9.88
N ALA A 58 -4.56 -5.61 9.91
CA ALA A 58 -4.55 -4.49 9.00
C ALA A 58 -4.19 -3.19 9.72
N TYR A 59 -3.08 -2.54 9.34
CA TYR A 59 -2.75 -1.20 9.81
C TYR A 59 -3.66 -0.16 9.15
N ASP A 60 -4.29 0.67 9.96
CA ASP A 60 -5.17 1.74 9.51
C ASP A 60 -4.41 3.06 9.35
N CYS A 61 -4.01 3.36 8.13
CA CYS A 61 -3.42 4.66 7.77
C CYS A 61 -4.43 5.60 7.09
N GLY A 62 -5.73 5.33 7.26
CA GLY A 62 -6.82 5.99 6.54
C GLY A 62 -7.49 5.03 5.54
N VAL A 63 -7.78 3.83 6.01
CA VAL A 63 -8.23 2.72 5.17
C VAL A 63 -9.59 3.00 4.54
N LYS A 64 -9.69 2.75 3.24
CA LYS A 64 -10.96 2.76 2.55
C LYS A 64 -11.77 1.50 2.91
N LYS A 65 -12.99 1.69 3.44
CA LYS A 65 -13.88 0.60 3.89
C LYS A 65 -14.04 -0.53 2.87
N SER A 66 -14.16 -0.20 1.58
CA SER A 66 -14.31 -1.20 0.51
C SER A 66 -13.09 -2.12 0.35
N ILE A 67 -11.91 -1.71 0.79
CA ILE A 67 -10.71 -2.56 0.78
C ILE A 67 -10.83 -3.61 1.89
N LEU A 68 -11.21 -3.21 3.10
CA LEU A 68 -11.47 -4.15 4.19
C LEU A 68 -12.57 -5.15 3.82
N GLN A 69 -13.67 -4.66 3.24
CA GLN A 69 -14.74 -5.53 2.73
C GLN A 69 -14.26 -6.50 1.66
N GLY A 70 -13.32 -6.07 0.81
CA GLY A 70 -12.69 -6.93 -0.20
C GLY A 70 -11.90 -8.08 0.43
N LEU A 71 -11.14 -7.80 1.49
CA LEU A 71 -10.38 -8.80 2.25
C LEU A 71 -11.30 -9.78 2.97
N VAL A 72 -12.35 -9.30 3.65
CA VAL A 72 -13.37 -10.17 4.27
C VAL A 72 -14.02 -11.08 3.23
N ARG A 73 -14.35 -10.53 2.06
CA ARG A 73 -14.99 -11.30 0.98
C ARG A 73 -14.13 -12.46 0.45
N VAL A 74 -12.80 -12.35 0.53
CA VAL A 74 -11.89 -13.45 0.12
C VAL A 74 -11.49 -14.37 1.26
N GLY A 75 -12.11 -14.23 2.44
CA GLY A 75 -11.93 -15.14 3.57
C GLY A 75 -10.94 -14.68 4.62
N CYS A 76 -10.60 -13.40 4.66
CA CYS A 76 -9.79 -12.86 5.73
C CYS A 76 -10.64 -12.50 6.95
N LYS A 77 -10.26 -13.02 8.11
CA LYS A 77 -10.67 -12.51 9.41
C LYS A 77 -9.78 -11.33 9.75
N LEU A 78 -10.36 -10.13 9.85
CA LEU A 78 -9.60 -8.90 10.00
C LEU A 78 -9.60 -8.38 11.43
N THR A 79 -8.40 -8.09 11.93
CA THR A 79 -8.19 -7.17 13.06
C THR A 79 -7.53 -5.92 12.53
N VAL A 80 -8.22 -4.79 12.62
CA VAL A 80 -7.71 -3.49 12.15
C VAL A 80 -7.11 -2.75 13.33
N VAL A 81 -5.85 -2.38 13.22
CA VAL A 81 -5.06 -1.75 14.28
C VAL A 81 -4.67 -0.32 13.90
N PRO A 82 -4.38 0.57 14.88
CA PRO A 82 -3.84 1.90 14.61
C PRO A 82 -2.56 1.88 13.77
N TRP A 83 -2.33 2.98 13.05
CA TRP A 83 -1.19 3.19 12.15
C TRP A 83 0.19 2.95 12.81
N ASN A 84 0.32 3.22 14.11
CA ASN A 84 1.57 3.16 14.88
C ASN A 84 1.68 1.94 15.80
N THR A 85 0.82 0.93 15.61
CA THR A 85 0.84 -0.28 16.46
C THR A 85 2.20 -0.97 16.38
N PRO A 86 2.83 -1.31 17.52
CA PRO A 86 4.12 -2.02 17.53
C PRO A 86 4.06 -3.37 16.82
N ALA A 87 5.13 -3.72 16.10
CA ALA A 87 5.23 -4.99 15.38
C ALA A 87 5.10 -6.20 16.32
N GLU A 88 5.59 -6.08 17.53
CA GLU A 88 5.53 -7.12 18.56
C GLU A 88 4.07 -7.42 18.96
N GLU A 89 3.23 -6.40 19.08
CA GLU A 89 1.80 -6.56 19.37
C GLU A 89 1.08 -7.22 18.20
N VAL A 90 1.40 -6.83 16.97
CA VAL A 90 0.84 -7.44 15.76
C VAL A 90 1.22 -8.90 15.66
N LEU A 91 2.49 -9.25 15.88
CA LEU A 91 2.96 -10.63 15.86
C LEU A 91 2.33 -11.49 16.97
N ALA A 92 2.06 -10.90 18.14
CA ALA A 92 1.38 -11.59 19.24
C ALA A 92 -0.07 -12.01 18.89
N MET A 93 -0.69 -11.39 17.88
CA MET A 93 -2.01 -11.79 17.35
C MET A 93 -1.93 -13.03 16.45
N ASN A 94 -0.74 -13.59 16.20
CA ASN A 94 -0.46 -14.72 15.32
C ASN A 94 -1.13 -14.58 13.93
N PRO A 95 -0.84 -13.50 13.17
CA PRO A 95 -1.45 -13.29 11.86
C PRO A 95 -0.85 -14.22 10.81
N ASP A 96 -1.70 -14.69 9.88
CA ASP A 96 -1.28 -15.35 8.63
C ASP A 96 -0.74 -14.33 7.62
N GLY A 97 -1.08 -13.06 7.78
CA GLY A 97 -0.59 -11.96 6.96
C GLY A 97 -0.86 -10.59 7.60
N VAL A 98 -0.07 -9.60 7.18
CA VAL A 98 -0.23 -8.20 7.58
C VAL A 98 -0.57 -7.36 6.36
N PHE A 99 -1.59 -6.55 6.49
CA PHE A 99 -2.03 -5.61 5.46
C PHE A 99 -1.76 -4.16 5.89
N LEU A 100 -1.12 -3.40 5.01
CA LEU A 100 -0.90 -1.96 5.18
C LEU A 100 -1.84 -1.19 4.27
N SER A 101 -2.70 -0.39 4.87
CA SER A 101 -3.76 0.28 4.12
C SER A 101 -3.25 1.44 3.26
N ASN A 102 -4.08 1.87 2.34
CA ASN A 102 -3.98 3.18 1.74
C ASN A 102 -4.08 4.28 2.81
N GLY A 103 -3.62 5.47 2.50
CA GLY A 103 -3.71 6.62 3.39
C GLY A 103 -3.24 7.91 2.75
N PRO A 104 -3.50 9.05 3.41
CA PRO A 104 -3.02 10.36 2.98
C PRO A 104 -1.64 10.68 3.55
N GLY A 105 -1.01 11.72 3.00
CA GLY A 105 0.21 12.30 3.55
C GLY A 105 1.46 11.90 2.78
N ASP A 106 2.59 12.25 3.37
CA ASP A 106 3.92 11.91 2.89
C ASP A 106 4.36 10.59 3.49
N PRO A 107 4.72 9.56 2.71
CA PRO A 107 5.17 8.29 3.26
C PRO A 107 6.42 8.41 4.15
N ASP A 108 7.36 9.31 3.84
CA ASP A 108 8.56 9.54 4.66
C ASP A 108 8.20 10.08 6.06
N ALA A 109 7.09 10.82 6.18
CA ALA A 109 6.61 11.35 7.45
C ALA A 109 5.91 10.30 8.33
N VAL A 110 5.66 9.08 7.82
CA VAL A 110 4.99 7.99 8.55
C VAL A 110 6.02 6.98 9.10
N SER A 111 7.14 7.50 9.61
CA SER A 111 8.29 6.68 10.04
C SER A 111 7.95 5.68 11.15
N GLU A 112 7.07 6.04 12.07
CA GLU A 112 6.63 5.12 13.13
C GLU A 112 6.00 3.84 12.57
N THR A 113 5.31 3.91 11.43
CA THR A 113 4.74 2.72 10.79
C THR A 113 5.79 1.93 10.02
N TYR A 114 6.54 2.56 9.10
CA TYR A 114 7.44 1.77 8.26
C TYR A 114 8.60 1.13 9.05
N LEU A 115 9.03 1.70 10.18
CA LEU A 115 9.97 1.06 11.10
C LEU A 115 9.37 -0.18 11.80
N GLN A 116 8.05 -0.24 11.99
CA GLN A 116 7.40 -1.47 12.45
C GLN A 116 7.31 -2.50 11.31
N VAL A 117 7.02 -2.04 10.09
CA VAL A 117 6.99 -2.90 8.89
C VAL A 117 8.33 -3.58 8.66
N GLU A 118 9.44 -2.89 8.84
CA GLU A 118 10.79 -3.46 8.77
C GLU A 118 10.95 -4.67 9.68
N LYS A 119 10.40 -4.62 10.91
CA LYS A 119 10.44 -5.74 11.86
C LYS A 119 9.51 -6.89 11.49
N LEU A 120 8.48 -6.66 10.66
CA LEU A 120 7.52 -7.66 10.19
C LEU A 120 8.02 -8.41 8.95
N ILE A 121 8.79 -7.73 8.09
CA ILE A 121 9.34 -8.31 6.87
C ILE A 121 10.18 -9.56 7.19
N GLY A 122 9.90 -10.64 6.47
CA GLY A 122 10.54 -11.93 6.68
C GLY A 122 9.98 -12.79 7.83
N LYS A 123 9.10 -12.25 8.68
CA LYS A 123 8.44 -13.00 9.75
C LYS A 123 7.01 -13.39 9.37
N VAL A 124 6.32 -12.56 8.61
CA VAL A 124 4.94 -12.77 8.17
C VAL A 124 4.79 -12.19 6.76
N PRO A 125 3.93 -12.75 5.90
CA PRO A 125 3.58 -12.12 4.62
C PRO A 125 3.03 -10.72 4.83
N VAL A 126 3.55 -9.74 4.07
CA VAL A 126 3.12 -8.33 4.15
C VAL A 126 2.61 -7.90 2.78
N PHE A 127 1.47 -7.23 2.76
CA PHE A 127 0.87 -6.65 1.55
C PHE A 127 0.43 -5.21 1.83
N GLY A 128 0.60 -4.32 0.85
CA GLY A 128 0.25 -2.92 1.01
C GLY A 128 -0.42 -2.31 -0.21
N ILE A 129 -1.31 -1.35 0.01
CA ILE A 129 -1.98 -0.57 -1.05
C ILE A 129 -1.61 0.91 -0.91
N CYS A 130 -1.18 1.56 -2.00
CA CYS A 130 -0.85 2.98 -2.07
C CYS A 130 0.18 3.38 -0.99
N LEU A 131 -0.22 4.13 0.04
CA LEU A 131 0.67 4.48 1.16
C LEU A 131 1.28 3.23 1.81
N GLY A 132 0.50 2.15 1.98
CA GLY A 132 1.02 0.88 2.52
C GLY A 132 2.11 0.26 1.67
N HIS A 133 1.97 0.31 0.34
CA HIS A 133 3.01 -0.10 -0.59
C HIS A 133 4.28 0.76 -0.44
N GLN A 134 4.12 2.08 -0.34
CA GLN A 134 5.23 3.00 -0.15
C GLN A 134 5.97 2.75 1.17
N MET A 135 5.25 2.44 2.26
CA MET A 135 5.84 2.08 3.54
C MET A 135 6.62 0.76 3.51
N ILE A 136 6.13 -0.25 2.76
CA ILE A 136 6.90 -1.49 2.53
C ILE A 136 8.20 -1.17 1.78
N SER A 137 8.13 -0.30 0.79
CA SER A 137 9.30 0.10 0.01
C SER A 137 10.33 0.84 0.87
N LEU A 138 9.90 1.79 1.71
CA LEU A 138 10.76 2.48 2.68
C LEU A 138 11.39 1.50 3.68
N ALA A 139 10.60 0.59 4.24
CA ALA A 139 11.07 -0.46 5.14
C ALA A 139 12.08 -1.42 4.47
N SER A 140 12.07 -1.49 3.15
CA SER A 140 13.02 -2.25 2.32
C SER A 140 14.26 -1.44 1.90
N GLY A 141 14.37 -0.19 2.36
CA GLY A 141 15.52 0.68 2.09
C GLY A 141 15.39 1.56 0.85
N ALA A 142 14.22 1.60 0.22
CA ALA A 142 13.97 2.48 -0.91
C ALA A 142 13.78 3.94 -0.47
N GLN A 143 13.89 4.85 -1.43
CA GLN A 143 13.58 6.27 -1.27
C GLN A 143 12.32 6.63 -2.04
N MET A 144 11.58 7.62 -1.53
CA MET A 144 10.40 8.17 -2.17
C MET A 144 10.71 9.50 -2.83
N GLU A 145 9.98 9.81 -3.90
CA GLU A 145 9.99 11.14 -4.51
C GLU A 145 8.59 11.73 -4.58
N LYS A 146 8.49 13.05 -4.42
CA LYS A 146 7.25 13.77 -4.70
C LYS A 146 7.12 13.96 -6.21
N LEU A 147 6.16 13.27 -6.80
CA LEU A 147 5.84 13.41 -8.22
C LEU A 147 5.27 14.80 -8.50
N LYS A 148 5.66 15.42 -9.63
CA LYS A 148 5.20 16.75 -10.01
C LYS A 148 3.67 16.83 -10.11
N PHE A 149 3.01 15.83 -10.70
CA PHE A 149 1.56 15.79 -10.89
C PHE A 149 0.91 14.61 -10.15
N GLY A 150 1.64 13.53 -9.91
CA GLY A 150 1.11 12.25 -9.46
C GLY A 150 0.29 11.53 -10.54
N HIS A 151 -0.31 10.38 -10.15
CA HIS A 151 -1.25 9.65 -11.00
C HIS A 151 -2.63 9.68 -10.34
N ARG A 152 -3.64 10.11 -11.09
CA ARG A 152 -5.01 10.30 -10.58
C ARG A 152 -6.03 9.91 -11.64
N GLY A 153 -7.05 9.18 -11.22
CA GLY A 153 -8.17 8.78 -12.07
C GLY A 153 -8.30 7.28 -12.27
N GLY A 154 -9.41 6.86 -12.85
CA GLY A 154 -9.76 5.45 -13.12
C GLY A 154 -9.33 4.95 -14.50
N ASN A 155 -8.44 5.65 -15.18
CA ASN A 155 -8.07 5.41 -16.57
C ASN A 155 -6.54 5.36 -16.78
N GLN A 156 -5.79 4.93 -15.76
CA GLN A 156 -4.33 4.84 -15.82
C GLN A 156 -3.91 3.50 -16.46
N PRO A 157 -3.28 3.52 -17.63
CA PRO A 157 -2.80 2.30 -18.27
C PRO A 157 -1.54 1.78 -17.56
N VAL A 158 -1.52 0.49 -17.31
CA VAL A 158 -0.40 -0.20 -16.66
C VAL A 158 -0.06 -1.46 -17.45
N MET A 159 1.20 -1.63 -17.79
CA MET A 159 1.66 -2.83 -18.49
C MET A 159 2.06 -3.92 -17.48
N ASN A 160 1.40 -5.07 -17.56
CA ASN A 160 1.84 -6.27 -16.87
C ASN A 160 3.03 -6.88 -17.60
N LEU A 161 4.22 -6.77 -17.03
CA LEU A 161 5.47 -7.21 -17.68
C LEU A 161 5.55 -8.73 -17.90
N ARG A 162 4.84 -9.52 -17.09
CA ARG A 162 4.79 -10.98 -17.26
C ARG A 162 3.97 -11.41 -18.46
N THR A 163 2.91 -10.69 -18.76
CA THR A 163 1.95 -11.04 -19.82
C THR A 163 2.07 -10.16 -21.06
N GLY A 164 2.75 -9.01 -20.94
CA GLY A 164 2.80 -7.96 -21.98
C GLY A 164 1.46 -7.23 -22.19
N ARG A 165 0.44 -7.50 -21.38
CA ARG A 165 -0.87 -6.88 -21.52
C ARG A 165 -0.93 -5.55 -20.80
N VAL A 166 -1.65 -4.59 -21.39
CA VAL A 166 -1.98 -3.33 -20.74
C VAL A 166 -3.33 -3.49 -20.04
N GLU A 167 -3.35 -3.14 -18.76
CA GLU A 167 -4.54 -3.14 -17.91
C GLU A 167 -4.86 -1.70 -17.51
N ILE A 168 -6.14 -1.37 -17.39
CA ILE A 168 -6.56 -0.04 -16.93
C ILE A 168 -6.77 -0.09 -15.44
N THR A 169 -6.09 0.80 -14.72
CA THR A 169 -6.10 0.87 -13.26
C THR A 169 -6.64 2.19 -12.75
N ALA A 170 -7.18 2.17 -11.52
CA ALA A 170 -7.53 3.36 -10.77
C ALA A 170 -6.37 3.74 -9.85
N GLN A 171 -5.87 4.97 -10.00
CA GLN A 171 -4.75 5.47 -9.21
C GLN A 171 -5.10 6.80 -8.54
N ASN A 172 -4.53 7.02 -7.37
CA ASN A 172 -4.59 8.30 -6.67
C ASN A 172 -3.40 8.42 -5.72
N HIS A 173 -2.26 8.82 -6.26
CA HIS A 173 -1.05 9.02 -5.46
C HIS A 173 -0.22 10.20 -5.98
N GLY A 174 0.54 10.83 -5.06
CA GLY A 174 1.41 11.97 -5.37
C GLY A 174 2.88 11.71 -5.07
N PHE A 175 3.20 10.55 -4.52
CA PHE A 175 4.57 10.11 -4.25
C PHE A 175 4.84 8.82 -5.02
N GLY A 176 6.08 8.64 -5.46
CA GLY A 176 6.55 7.47 -6.20
C GLY A 176 7.80 6.89 -5.56
N LEU A 177 8.03 5.62 -5.82
CA LEU A 177 9.25 4.91 -5.44
C LEU A 177 10.38 5.26 -6.42
N LEU A 178 11.55 5.59 -5.90
CA LEU A 178 12.79 5.60 -6.65
C LEU A 178 13.36 4.17 -6.69
N PHE A 179 13.00 3.42 -7.69
CA PHE A 179 13.27 1.98 -7.80
C PHE A 179 14.76 1.65 -7.68
N ASP A 180 15.62 2.46 -8.30
CA ASP A 180 17.07 2.26 -8.29
C ASP A 180 17.70 2.36 -6.90
N THR A 181 16.94 2.80 -5.90
CA THR A 181 17.41 2.92 -4.51
C THR A 181 17.22 1.65 -3.68
N LEU A 182 16.55 0.63 -4.22
CA LEU A 182 16.27 -0.64 -3.51
C LEU A 182 17.51 -1.52 -3.27
N GLY A 183 18.65 -1.16 -3.79
CA GLY A 183 19.87 -1.94 -3.63
C GLY A 183 19.93 -3.22 -4.48
N PRO A 184 21.04 -3.95 -4.43
CA PRO A 184 21.24 -5.12 -5.26
C PRO A 184 20.37 -6.30 -4.79
N LEU A 185 20.03 -7.17 -5.74
CA LEU A 185 19.37 -8.44 -5.47
C LEU A 185 20.28 -9.36 -4.66
N VAL A 186 19.70 -10.18 -3.80
CA VAL A 186 20.41 -11.22 -3.01
C VAL A 186 20.23 -12.56 -3.74
N PRO A 187 21.27 -13.05 -4.45
CA PRO A 187 21.14 -14.20 -5.35
C PRO A 187 20.66 -15.48 -4.67
N GLU A 188 21.05 -15.70 -3.41
CA GLU A 188 20.73 -16.91 -2.66
C GLU A 188 19.25 -17.08 -2.34
N LEU A 189 18.46 -16.02 -2.50
CA LEU A 189 17.02 -16.03 -2.25
C LEU A 189 16.18 -16.05 -3.54
N SER A 190 16.82 -16.01 -4.71
CA SER A 190 16.13 -15.85 -5.99
C SER A 190 15.75 -17.16 -6.70
N ASP A 191 16.02 -18.31 -6.11
CA ASP A 191 15.69 -19.61 -6.68
C ASP A 191 14.18 -19.77 -6.91
N GLY A 192 13.81 -20.03 -8.18
CA GLY A 192 12.43 -20.26 -8.58
C GLY A 192 11.67 -19.03 -9.08
N VAL A 193 12.28 -17.85 -9.11
CA VAL A 193 11.69 -16.67 -9.75
C VAL A 193 12.10 -16.61 -11.21
N ALA A 194 11.14 -16.32 -12.11
CA ALA A 194 11.40 -16.30 -13.54
C ALA A 194 12.50 -15.30 -13.93
N GLU A 195 13.48 -15.75 -14.70
CA GLU A 195 14.68 -14.97 -15.05
C GLU A 195 14.42 -13.63 -15.75
N HIS A 196 13.30 -13.52 -16.46
CA HIS A 196 12.93 -12.30 -17.18
C HIS A 196 12.25 -11.22 -16.31
N VAL A 197 12.18 -11.42 -15.00
CA VAL A 197 11.53 -10.48 -14.06
C VAL A 197 12.50 -10.19 -12.90
N SER A 198 13.62 -9.54 -13.25
CA SER A 198 14.66 -9.21 -12.26
C SER A 198 14.14 -8.45 -11.05
N ASP A 199 13.18 -7.55 -11.27
CA ASP A 199 12.61 -6.70 -10.23
C ASP A 199 11.76 -7.50 -9.24
N LEU A 200 11.07 -8.55 -9.70
CA LEU A 200 10.33 -9.44 -8.81
C LEU A 200 11.23 -10.36 -7.99
N ARG A 201 12.44 -10.64 -8.44
CA ARG A 201 13.41 -11.43 -7.66
C ARG A 201 13.71 -10.78 -6.33
N PHE A 202 13.99 -9.47 -6.36
CA PHE A 202 14.29 -8.71 -5.15
C PHE A 202 13.22 -8.88 -4.06
N TRP A 203 11.95 -8.83 -4.44
CA TRP A 203 10.82 -8.96 -3.51
C TRP A 203 10.62 -10.39 -3.00
N ALA A 204 10.80 -11.38 -3.88
CA ALA A 204 10.76 -12.79 -3.51
C ALA A 204 11.87 -13.12 -2.50
N GLU A 205 13.07 -12.61 -2.73
CA GLU A 205 14.23 -12.82 -1.87
C GLU A 205 14.04 -12.26 -0.47
N ARG A 206 13.40 -11.13 -0.34
CA ARG A 206 13.07 -10.52 0.96
C ARG A 206 11.80 -11.07 1.60
N LYS A 207 11.18 -12.11 1.00
CA LYS A 207 9.88 -12.66 1.42
C LYS A 207 8.78 -11.59 1.53
N VAL A 208 8.88 -10.54 0.75
CA VAL A 208 7.91 -9.47 0.63
C VAL A 208 7.09 -9.72 -0.63
N ALA A 209 5.79 -9.52 -0.59
CA ALA A 209 4.98 -9.59 -1.79
C ALA A 209 5.47 -8.56 -2.83
N PRO A 210 5.47 -8.91 -4.14
CA PRO A 210 5.86 -7.98 -5.16
C PRO A 210 5.06 -6.70 -5.06
N VAL A 211 5.76 -5.59 -5.04
CA VAL A 211 5.14 -4.28 -5.01
C VAL A 211 4.74 -3.91 -6.42
N VAL A 212 3.47 -3.68 -6.64
CA VAL A 212 2.98 -3.20 -7.92
C VAL A 212 3.11 -1.69 -7.94
N GLN A 213 4.03 -1.19 -8.73
CA GLN A 213 4.21 0.23 -8.96
C GLN A 213 4.23 0.52 -10.46
N ASN A 214 3.65 1.64 -10.83
CA ASN A 214 3.80 2.18 -12.16
C ASN A 214 5.08 3.01 -12.25
N ASP A 215 5.92 2.72 -13.21
CA ASP A 215 6.95 3.65 -13.61
C ASP A 215 6.31 4.87 -14.32
N ARG A 216 7.14 5.84 -14.69
CA ARG A 216 6.70 7.05 -15.43
C ARG A 216 6.03 6.74 -16.78
N PHE A 217 6.09 5.50 -17.26
CA PHE A 217 5.47 5.02 -18.50
C PHE A 217 4.28 4.10 -18.25
N GLY A 218 3.82 3.96 -17.00
CA GLY A 218 2.68 3.12 -16.65
C GLY A 218 2.95 1.61 -16.68
N ARG A 219 4.23 1.18 -16.54
CA ARG A 219 4.57 -0.24 -16.43
C ARG A 219 4.45 -0.72 -15.00
N ILE A 220 3.90 -1.92 -14.81
CA ILE A 220 3.94 -2.63 -13.51
C ILE A 220 5.32 -3.27 -13.38
N GLN A 221 6.01 -2.92 -12.35
CA GLN A 221 7.30 -3.48 -11.96
C GLN A 221 7.12 -4.46 -10.81
#